data_fd8a50d2d3d0b07c1d1c26d1bcc1bac2
#
_entry.id   fd8a50d2d3d0b07c1d1c26d1bcc1bac2
#
_cell.length_a   1.000
_cell.length_b   1.000
_cell.length_c   1.000
_cell.angle_alpha   90.00
_cell.angle_beta   90.00
_cell.angle_gamma   90.00
#
_symmetry.space_group_name_H-M   'P 1'
#
loop_
_entity.id
_entity.type
_entity.pdbx_description
1 polymer ?
#
loop_
_entity_poly.entity_id
_entity_poly.type
_entity_poly.pdbx_seq_one_letter_code
_entity_poly.pdbx_strand_id
1 'polypeptide(L)'
;MRAIAAWTEAAGIADGPLFRRVQVRRYKARPAETGRRIDSISSREKWDLSKTLPKPAVPARVEYDVGPAALHPGSIGAIWRAIIQRAFDRGALADLTKDDIARLLKGVSAHSTRVGLNQDLFASGEDLAGIMDALRWKSPRMPLAYNRNLAAEAGAVGRLMERLK
;
A
#
# COMPACT_ATOMS: atom_id res chain seq x y z
N MET A 1 7.11 -11.33 8.46
CA MET A 1 6.11 -12.40 8.68
C MET A 1 4.88 -11.93 9.46
N ARG A 2 5.01 -11.24 10.63
CA ARG A 2 3.86 -10.81 11.47
C ARG A 2 2.80 -9.97 10.72
N ALA A 3 3.22 -9.00 9.89
CA ALA A 3 2.29 -8.13 9.17
C ALA A 3 1.43 -8.87 8.13
N ILE A 4 2.00 -9.88 7.45
CA ILE A 4 1.27 -10.71 6.48
C ILE A 4 0.22 -11.57 7.21
N ALA A 5 0.60 -12.22 8.32
CA ALA A 5 -0.32 -13.01 9.12
C ALA A 5 -1.49 -12.17 9.65
N ALA A 6 -1.20 -10.99 10.22
CA ALA A 6 -2.23 -10.06 10.68
C ALA A 6 -3.16 -9.59 9.55
N TRP A 7 -2.60 -9.37 8.35
CA TRP A 7 -3.41 -8.99 7.20
C TRP A 7 -4.32 -10.13 6.73
N THR A 8 -3.79 -11.36 6.59
CA THR A 8 -4.59 -12.51 6.14
C THR A 8 -5.72 -12.82 7.11
N GLU A 9 -5.45 -12.72 8.42
CA GLU A 9 -6.46 -12.89 9.47
C GLU A 9 -7.54 -11.79 9.38
N ALA A 10 -7.15 -10.52 9.39
CA ALA A 10 -8.08 -9.38 9.35
C ALA A 10 -8.92 -9.35 8.07
N ALA A 11 -8.38 -9.84 6.95
CA ALA A 11 -9.04 -9.88 5.65
C ALA A 11 -9.79 -11.20 5.38
N GLY A 12 -9.73 -12.19 6.29
CA GLY A 12 -10.36 -13.50 6.13
C GLY A 12 -9.82 -14.27 4.92
N ILE A 13 -8.51 -14.17 4.63
CA ILE A 13 -7.90 -14.81 3.46
C ILE A 13 -7.38 -16.18 3.85
N ALA A 14 -8.10 -17.23 3.45
CA ALA A 14 -7.64 -18.62 3.59
C ALA A 14 -6.81 -19.08 2.39
N ASP A 15 -7.17 -18.62 1.18
CA ASP A 15 -6.53 -18.99 -0.08
C ASP A 15 -6.58 -17.85 -1.12
N GLY A 16 -5.93 -18.05 -2.27
CA GLY A 16 -5.95 -17.11 -3.39
C GLY A 16 -5.03 -15.90 -3.22
N PRO A 17 -5.33 -14.77 -3.88
CA PRO A 17 -4.43 -13.63 -3.91
C PRO A 17 -4.29 -12.96 -2.54
N LEU A 18 -3.04 -12.75 -2.12
CA LEU A 18 -2.73 -12.09 -0.86
C LEU A 18 -3.13 -10.60 -0.85
N PHE A 19 -2.87 -9.90 -1.95
CA PHE A 19 -3.24 -8.49 -2.08
C PHE A 19 -4.56 -8.36 -2.83
N ARG A 20 -5.58 -7.89 -2.13
CA ARG A 20 -6.96 -7.75 -2.63
C ARG A 20 -7.38 -6.30 -2.62
N ARG A 21 -8.38 -5.98 -3.44
CA ARG A 21 -9.02 -4.66 -3.42
C ARG A 21 -9.82 -4.52 -2.13
N VAL A 22 -9.59 -3.44 -1.40
CA VAL A 22 -10.39 -3.04 -0.24
C VAL A 22 -11.30 -1.88 -0.66
N GLN A 23 -12.60 -2.07 -0.52
CA GLN A 23 -13.57 -1.00 -0.64
C GLN A 23 -13.75 -0.34 0.72
N VAL A 24 -13.72 0.98 0.74
CA VAL A 24 -13.87 1.77 1.96
C VAL A 24 -15.16 2.56 1.87
N ARG A 25 -16.13 2.24 2.71
CA ARG A 25 -17.40 2.96 2.84
C ARG A 25 -17.33 3.86 4.06
N ARG A 26 -17.50 5.14 3.86
CA ARG A 26 -17.48 6.13 4.94
C ARG A 26 -18.88 6.67 5.15
N TYR A 27 -19.41 6.47 6.34
CA TYR A 27 -20.69 6.98 6.76
C TYR A 27 -20.47 8.20 7.66
N LYS A 28 -21.07 9.32 7.31
CA LYS A 28 -21.01 10.53 8.12
C LYS A 28 -21.86 10.34 9.40
N ALA A 29 -21.44 10.98 10.47
CA ALA A 29 -22.29 11.10 11.66
C ALA A 29 -23.60 11.76 11.30
N ARG A 30 -24.69 11.28 11.89
CA ARG A 30 -26.02 11.88 11.79
C ARG A 30 -26.50 12.21 13.19
N PRO A 31 -26.88 13.47 13.47
CA PRO A 31 -27.42 13.84 14.77
C PRO A 31 -28.74 13.11 15.03
N ALA A 32 -29.16 13.05 16.30
CA ALA A 32 -30.48 12.60 16.65
C ALA A 32 -31.53 13.53 16.04
N GLU A 33 -32.60 12.94 15.50
CA GLU A 33 -33.74 13.69 14.97
C GLU A 33 -34.94 13.48 15.86
N THR A 34 -35.56 14.55 16.30
CA THR A 34 -36.85 14.49 16.97
C THR A 34 -37.91 14.16 15.93
N GLY A 35 -38.76 13.18 16.22
CA GLY A 35 -39.86 12.84 15.33
C GLY A 35 -40.80 14.02 15.07
N ARG A 36 -41.31 14.14 13.85
CA ARG A 36 -42.23 15.21 13.49
C ARG A 36 -43.64 14.91 13.99
N ARG A 37 -44.38 15.94 14.37
CA ARG A 37 -45.81 15.80 14.68
C ARG A 37 -46.58 15.47 13.40
N ILE A 38 -47.61 14.62 13.50
CA ILE A 38 -48.40 14.16 12.34
C ILE A 38 -49.06 15.33 11.61
N ASP A 39 -49.50 16.33 12.32
CA ASP A 39 -50.11 17.55 11.79
C ASP A 39 -49.14 18.45 11.01
N SER A 40 -47.81 18.32 11.24
CA SER A 40 -46.76 19.05 10.53
C SER A 40 -46.26 18.32 9.28
N ILE A 41 -46.74 17.11 8.98
CA ILE A 41 -46.35 16.30 7.85
C ILE A 41 -47.32 16.55 6.69
N SER A 42 -46.75 16.77 5.48
CA SER A 42 -47.58 16.98 4.28
C SER A 42 -48.45 15.77 3.96
N SER A 43 -49.62 15.98 3.35
CA SER A 43 -50.54 14.91 2.97
C SER A 43 -49.88 13.79 2.15
N ARG A 44 -48.86 14.13 1.37
CA ARG A 44 -48.10 13.19 0.55
C ARG A 44 -47.15 12.31 1.36
N GLU A 45 -46.74 12.78 2.54
CA GLU A 45 -45.78 12.09 3.41
C GLU A 45 -46.46 11.31 4.57
N LYS A 46 -47.76 11.44 4.74
CA LYS A 46 -48.54 10.77 5.82
C LYS A 46 -48.49 9.26 5.78
N TRP A 47 -48.07 8.66 4.66
CA TRP A 47 -47.88 7.23 4.51
C TRP A 47 -46.63 6.72 5.20
N ASP A 48 -45.64 7.57 5.38
CA ASP A 48 -44.35 7.20 5.96
C ASP A 48 -44.30 7.57 7.45
N LEU A 49 -44.88 6.72 8.26
CA LEU A 49 -44.85 6.86 9.70
C LEU A 49 -43.47 6.88 10.31
N SER A 50 -42.43 6.44 9.55
CA SER A 50 -41.04 6.51 10.01
C SER A 50 -40.58 7.92 10.28
N LYS A 51 -41.20 8.93 9.67
CA LYS A 51 -40.89 10.36 9.89
C LYS A 51 -41.45 10.90 11.21
N THR A 52 -42.40 10.23 11.78
CA THR A 52 -42.98 10.60 13.08
C THR A 52 -42.20 10.07 14.27
N LEU A 53 -41.36 9.06 14.03
CA LEU A 53 -40.52 8.47 15.07
C LEU A 53 -39.22 9.22 15.26
N PRO A 54 -38.79 9.43 16.51
CA PRO A 54 -37.44 9.95 16.78
C PRO A 54 -36.38 8.97 16.27
N LYS A 55 -35.33 9.51 15.66
CA LYS A 55 -34.20 8.70 15.20
C LYS A 55 -33.01 8.97 16.11
N PRO A 56 -32.37 7.94 16.64
CA PRO A 56 -31.17 8.11 17.45
C PRO A 56 -30.01 8.68 16.62
N ALA A 57 -29.09 9.34 17.29
CA ALA A 57 -27.83 9.74 16.66
C ALA A 57 -27.07 8.52 16.17
N VAL A 58 -26.52 8.62 14.98
CA VAL A 58 -25.65 7.57 14.40
C VAL A 58 -24.23 8.14 14.32
N PRO A 59 -23.24 7.52 14.98
CA PRO A 59 -21.86 7.96 14.90
C PRO A 59 -21.29 7.78 13.48
N ALA A 60 -20.31 8.58 13.13
CA ALA A 60 -19.51 8.33 11.92
C ALA A 60 -18.86 6.96 12.02
N ARG A 61 -18.90 6.20 10.94
CA ARG A 61 -18.25 4.88 10.88
C ARG A 61 -17.58 4.67 9.54
N VAL A 62 -16.57 3.81 9.55
CA VAL A 62 -15.88 3.36 8.34
C VAL A 62 -16.00 1.84 8.27
N GLU A 63 -16.46 1.35 7.15
CA GLU A 63 -16.54 -0.08 6.87
C GLU A 63 -15.53 -0.42 5.78
N TYR A 64 -14.85 -1.54 5.96
CA TYR A 64 -13.89 -2.08 5.01
C TYR A 64 -14.45 -3.40 4.47
N ASP A 65 -14.52 -3.50 3.16
CA ASP A 65 -14.96 -4.72 2.47
C ASP A 65 -13.82 -5.21 1.59
N VAL A 66 -13.32 -6.42 1.86
CA VAL A 66 -12.20 -7.03 1.15
C VAL A 66 -12.74 -7.93 0.06
N GLY A 67 -12.63 -7.50 -1.18
CA GLY A 67 -13.08 -8.28 -2.33
C GLY A 67 -12.25 -9.56 -2.56
N PRO A 68 -12.79 -10.54 -3.32
CA PRO A 68 -12.08 -11.78 -3.62
C PRO A 68 -10.99 -11.63 -4.69
N ALA A 69 -11.08 -10.57 -5.53
CA ALA A 69 -10.19 -10.40 -6.66
C ALA A 69 -8.82 -9.83 -6.25
N ALA A 70 -7.79 -10.23 -6.98
CA ALA A 70 -6.46 -9.66 -6.84
C ALA A 70 -6.47 -8.14 -7.06
N LEU A 71 -5.58 -7.45 -6.35
CA LEU A 71 -5.32 -6.05 -6.62
C LEU A 71 -4.76 -5.90 -8.05
N HIS A 72 -5.32 -4.96 -8.81
CA HIS A 72 -4.84 -4.71 -10.16
C HIS A 72 -3.39 -4.22 -10.15
N PRO A 73 -2.48 -4.81 -10.97
CA PRO A 73 -1.05 -4.45 -10.96
C PRO A 73 -0.79 -2.95 -11.13
N GLY A 74 -1.59 -2.26 -11.94
CA GLY A 74 -1.49 -0.81 -12.13
C GLY A 74 -1.73 0.04 -10.86
N SER A 75 -2.40 -0.54 -9.84
CA SER A 75 -2.63 0.16 -8.57
C SER A 75 -1.39 0.21 -7.69
N ILE A 76 -0.43 -0.69 -7.88
CA ILE A 76 0.74 -0.84 -6.98
C ILE A 76 1.59 0.43 -6.98
N GLY A 77 1.85 1.03 -8.14
CA GLY A 77 2.61 2.28 -8.23
C GLY A 77 1.95 3.45 -7.49
N ALA A 78 0.61 3.55 -7.56
CA ALA A 78 -0.14 4.57 -6.83
C ALA A 78 -0.08 4.34 -5.30
N ILE A 79 -0.14 3.09 -4.86
CA ILE A 79 -0.01 2.71 -3.45
C ILE A 79 1.37 3.09 -2.92
N TRP A 80 2.44 2.78 -3.66
CA TRP A 80 3.80 3.15 -3.28
C TRP A 80 3.97 4.65 -3.15
N ARG A 81 3.51 5.43 -4.13
CA ARG A 81 3.54 6.89 -4.04
C ARG A 81 2.81 7.41 -2.81
N ALA A 82 1.65 6.86 -2.50
CA ALA A 82 0.90 7.25 -1.32
C ALA A 82 1.62 6.87 0.00
N ILE A 83 2.31 5.72 0.06
CA ILE A 83 3.11 5.31 1.22
C ILE A 83 4.28 6.27 1.43
N ILE A 84 5.05 6.56 0.37
CA ILE A 84 6.20 7.47 0.43
C ILE A 84 5.77 8.86 0.88
N GLN A 85 4.69 9.40 0.30
CA GLN A 85 4.15 10.71 0.71
C GLN A 85 3.77 10.73 2.18
N ARG A 86 3.05 9.71 2.67
CA ARG A 86 2.69 9.60 4.08
C ARG A 86 3.89 9.45 5.01
N ALA A 87 4.92 8.73 4.58
CA ALA A 87 6.16 8.58 5.34
C ALA A 87 6.87 9.94 5.49
N PHE A 88 6.93 10.71 4.41
CA PHE A 88 7.46 12.07 4.44
C PHE A 88 6.64 13.01 5.35
N ASP A 89 5.31 13.02 5.19
CA ASP A 89 4.40 13.84 5.98
C ASP A 89 4.48 13.54 7.50
N ARG A 90 4.89 12.31 7.86
CA ARG A 90 5.10 11.86 9.24
C ARG A 90 6.54 12.05 9.74
N GLY A 91 7.43 12.63 8.94
CA GLY A 91 8.82 12.84 9.31
C GLY A 91 9.71 11.59 9.27
N ALA A 92 9.21 10.46 8.75
CA ALA A 92 10.01 9.24 8.63
C ALA A 92 11.09 9.31 7.54
N LEU A 93 11.06 10.35 6.70
CA LEU A 93 12.03 10.64 5.64
C LEU A 93 12.60 12.05 5.86
N ALA A 94 13.05 12.34 7.08
CA ALA A 94 13.49 13.68 7.50
C ALA A 94 14.72 14.19 6.72
N ASP A 95 15.53 13.28 6.19
CA ASP A 95 16.75 13.63 5.42
C ASP A 95 16.43 14.06 3.98
N LEU A 96 15.18 13.90 3.53
CA LEU A 96 14.76 14.27 2.18
C LEU A 96 14.03 15.61 2.15
N THR A 97 14.35 16.42 1.15
CA THR A 97 13.65 17.68 0.88
C THR A 97 12.33 17.43 0.12
N LYS A 98 11.44 18.43 0.06
CA LYS A 98 10.21 18.36 -0.75
C LYS A 98 10.52 18.11 -2.23
N ASP A 99 11.61 18.66 -2.75
CA ASP A 99 12.00 18.47 -4.15
C ASP A 99 12.52 17.06 -4.39
N ASP A 100 13.22 16.47 -3.41
CA ASP A 100 13.65 15.06 -3.48
C ASP A 100 12.44 14.13 -3.52
N ILE A 101 11.45 14.37 -2.66
CA ILE A 101 10.20 13.60 -2.66
C ILE A 101 9.46 13.76 -3.99
N ALA A 102 9.36 14.96 -4.53
CA ALA A 102 8.70 15.19 -5.82
C ALA A 102 9.38 14.43 -6.97
N ARG A 103 10.72 14.38 -6.96
CA ARG A 103 11.51 13.58 -7.91
C ARG A 103 11.30 12.07 -7.71
N LEU A 104 11.36 11.61 -6.46
CA LEU A 104 11.15 10.21 -6.10
C LEU A 104 9.78 9.73 -6.54
N LEU A 105 8.71 10.48 -6.26
CA LEU A 105 7.34 10.13 -6.62
C LEU A 105 7.11 10.04 -8.13
N LYS A 106 7.83 10.81 -8.94
CA LYS A 106 7.79 10.69 -10.41
C LYS A 106 8.42 9.39 -10.90
N GLY A 107 9.51 8.93 -10.26
CA GLY A 107 10.25 7.73 -10.65
C GLY A 107 9.70 6.43 -10.11
N VAL A 108 8.94 6.45 -9.01
CA VAL A 108 8.45 5.24 -8.35
C VAL A 108 7.33 4.57 -9.14
N SER A 109 7.52 3.28 -9.40
CA SER A 109 6.58 2.39 -10.07
C SER A 109 6.45 1.06 -9.32
N ALA A 110 5.56 0.18 -9.77
CA ALA A 110 5.47 -1.19 -9.25
C ALA A 110 6.78 -1.99 -9.42
N HIS A 111 7.59 -1.64 -10.41
CA HIS A 111 8.85 -2.30 -10.68
C HIS A 111 9.99 -1.85 -9.73
N SER A 112 9.88 -0.67 -9.15
CA SER A 112 10.93 -0.08 -8.29
C SER A 112 11.29 -0.97 -7.10
N THR A 113 10.31 -1.66 -6.50
CA THR A 113 10.55 -2.59 -5.39
C THR A 113 11.36 -3.81 -5.81
N ARG A 114 11.14 -4.30 -7.03
CA ARG A 114 11.92 -5.42 -7.58
C ARG A 114 13.37 -5.00 -7.85
N VAL A 115 13.56 -3.78 -8.36
CA VAL A 115 14.90 -3.21 -8.58
C VAL A 115 15.62 -3.01 -7.25
N GLY A 116 14.95 -2.42 -6.25
CA GLY A 116 15.52 -2.24 -4.91
C GLY A 116 15.91 -3.56 -4.26
N LEU A 117 15.01 -4.54 -4.25
CA LEU A 117 15.31 -5.87 -3.69
C LEU A 117 16.51 -6.55 -4.40
N ASN A 118 16.63 -6.40 -5.73
CA ASN A 118 17.79 -6.89 -6.47
C ASN A 118 19.09 -6.23 -5.98
N GLN A 119 19.05 -4.91 -5.77
CA GLN A 119 20.21 -4.16 -5.28
C GLN A 119 20.57 -4.56 -3.84
N ASP A 120 19.59 -4.72 -2.97
CA ASP A 120 19.78 -5.16 -1.58
C ASP A 120 20.37 -6.56 -1.49
N LEU A 121 19.85 -7.53 -2.28
CA LEU A 121 20.38 -8.89 -2.34
C LEU A 121 21.82 -8.90 -2.86
N PHE A 122 22.12 -8.12 -3.90
CA PHE A 122 23.47 -8.00 -4.43
C PHE A 122 24.43 -7.37 -3.40
N ALA A 123 24.01 -6.30 -2.72
CA ALA A 123 24.80 -5.64 -1.67
C ALA A 123 25.05 -6.56 -0.46
N SER A 124 24.12 -7.47 -0.15
CA SER A 124 24.28 -8.47 0.91
C SER A 124 25.21 -9.64 0.52
N GLY A 125 25.68 -9.67 -0.72
CA GLY A 125 26.62 -10.69 -1.22
C GLY A 125 25.94 -11.94 -1.77
N GLU A 126 24.62 -11.90 -2.01
CA GLU A 126 23.89 -13.01 -2.63
C GLU A 126 24.39 -13.24 -4.05
N ASP A 127 24.48 -14.50 -4.46
CA ASP A 127 24.94 -14.83 -5.80
C ASP A 127 23.87 -14.53 -6.86
N LEU A 128 24.30 -14.43 -8.12
CA LEU A 128 23.42 -14.11 -9.23
C LEU A 128 22.30 -15.16 -9.43
N ALA A 129 22.58 -16.42 -9.18
CA ALA A 129 21.61 -17.50 -9.33
C ALA A 129 20.52 -17.40 -8.25
N GLY A 130 20.90 -17.16 -7.00
CA GLY A 130 19.97 -16.90 -5.89
C GLY A 130 19.10 -15.64 -6.13
N ILE A 131 19.71 -14.57 -6.62
CA ILE A 131 18.97 -13.34 -6.99
C ILE A 131 17.96 -13.63 -8.12
N MET A 132 18.36 -14.36 -9.15
CA MET A 132 17.48 -14.71 -10.26
C MET A 132 16.32 -15.59 -9.81
N ASP A 133 16.57 -16.57 -8.94
CA ASP A 133 15.53 -17.43 -8.40
C ASP A 133 14.54 -16.64 -7.51
N ALA A 134 15.05 -15.86 -6.57
CA ALA A 134 14.24 -15.03 -5.66
C ALA A 134 13.33 -14.05 -6.42
N LEU A 135 13.84 -13.46 -7.50
CA LEU A 135 13.13 -12.47 -8.31
C LEU A 135 12.46 -13.07 -9.56
N ARG A 136 12.55 -14.38 -9.74
CA ARG A 136 12.00 -15.12 -10.88
C ARG A 136 12.43 -14.52 -12.24
N TRP A 137 13.69 -14.17 -12.35
CA TRP A 137 14.26 -13.72 -13.62
C TRP A 137 14.85 -14.89 -14.43
N LYS A 138 14.46 -14.93 -15.70
CA LYS A 138 14.91 -15.99 -16.62
C LYS A 138 16.26 -15.69 -17.29
N SER A 139 16.78 -14.45 -17.13
CA SER A 139 18.01 -14.01 -17.78
C SER A 139 18.83 -13.14 -16.83
N PRO A 140 20.15 -13.29 -16.78
CA PRO A 140 21.05 -12.48 -15.94
C PRO A 140 21.18 -11.04 -16.41
N ARG A 141 20.74 -10.71 -17.63
CA ARG A 141 20.88 -9.39 -18.22
C ARG A 141 20.27 -8.26 -17.36
N MET A 142 19.08 -8.50 -16.83
CA MET A 142 18.37 -7.48 -16.06
C MET A 142 18.97 -7.26 -14.66
N PRO A 143 19.19 -8.31 -13.83
CA PRO A 143 19.86 -8.11 -12.54
C PRO A 143 21.22 -7.45 -12.67
N LEU A 144 22.03 -7.83 -13.64
CA LEU A 144 23.33 -7.22 -13.87
C LEU A 144 23.22 -5.75 -14.33
N ALA A 145 22.23 -5.42 -15.15
CA ALA A 145 22.01 -4.04 -15.60
C ALA A 145 21.68 -3.10 -14.43
N TYR A 146 20.86 -3.55 -13.48
CA TYR A 146 20.47 -2.76 -12.29
C TYR A 146 21.59 -2.65 -11.25
N ASN A 147 22.55 -3.59 -11.24
CA ASN A 147 23.64 -3.62 -10.27
C ASN A 147 24.95 -3.04 -10.80
N ARG A 148 24.99 -2.43 -12.00
CA ARG A 148 26.23 -1.92 -12.60
C ARG A 148 27.00 -0.98 -11.69
N ASN A 149 26.32 -0.05 -11.02
CA ASN A 149 26.96 0.92 -10.14
C ASN A 149 27.45 0.26 -8.84
N LEU A 150 26.63 -0.65 -8.27
CA LEU A 150 27.00 -1.40 -7.06
C LEU A 150 28.18 -2.36 -7.33
N ALA A 151 28.27 -2.94 -8.53
CA ALA A 151 29.37 -3.80 -8.92
C ALA A 151 30.70 -3.05 -9.02
N ALA A 152 30.68 -1.74 -9.31
CA ALA A 152 31.88 -0.92 -9.30
C ALA A 152 32.40 -0.67 -7.87
N GLU A 153 31.50 -0.50 -6.90
CA GLU A 153 31.84 -0.19 -5.49
C GLU A 153 32.08 -1.46 -4.65
N ALA A 154 31.20 -2.46 -4.78
CA ALA A 154 31.20 -3.70 -3.99
C ALA A 154 31.61 -4.94 -4.80
N GLY A 155 32.25 -4.77 -5.95
CA GLY A 155 32.67 -5.84 -6.84
C GLY A 155 33.73 -6.77 -6.22
N ALA A 156 33.95 -7.93 -6.85
CA ALA A 156 34.93 -8.92 -6.39
C ALA A 156 36.33 -8.35 -6.19
N VAL A 157 36.72 -7.41 -7.03
CA VAL A 157 38.02 -6.71 -6.91
C VAL A 157 38.04 -5.80 -5.68
N GLY A 158 36.98 -5.06 -5.40
CA GLY A 158 36.88 -4.22 -4.20
C GLY A 158 37.01 -5.04 -2.92
N ARG A 159 36.26 -6.16 -2.84
CA ARG A 159 36.35 -7.10 -1.71
C ARG A 159 37.72 -7.75 -1.54
N LEU A 160 38.39 -8.07 -2.66
CA LEU A 160 39.76 -8.61 -2.63
C LEU A 160 40.74 -7.58 -2.08
N MET A 161 40.63 -6.33 -2.55
CA MET A 161 41.49 -5.25 -2.10
C MET A 161 41.30 -4.89 -0.62
N GLU A 162 40.06 -5.00 -0.09
CA GLU A 162 39.80 -4.83 1.34
C GLU A 162 40.42 -5.93 2.19
N ARG A 163 40.47 -7.18 1.71
CA ARG A 163 41.10 -8.31 2.40
C ARG A 163 42.63 -8.24 2.40
N LEU A 164 43.21 -7.46 1.51
CA LEU A 164 44.66 -7.30 1.39
C LEU A 164 45.19 -6.09 2.17
N LYS A 165 44.31 -5.30 2.79
CA LYS A 165 44.67 -4.23 3.72
C LYS A 165 44.83 -4.77 5.13
#